data_02b8d6198ff4256e5fc7c97e8a766de1
#
_entry.id   02b8d6198ff4256e5fc7c97e8a766de1
#
_cell.length_a   1.000
_cell.length_b   1.000
_cell.length_c   1.000
_cell.angle_alpha   90.00
_cell.angle_beta   90.00
_cell.angle_gamma   90.00
#
_symmetry.space_group_name_H-M   'P 1'
#
loop_
_entity.id
_entity.type
_entity.pdbx_description
1 polymer ?
#
loop_
_entity_poly.entity_id
_entity_poly.type
_entity_poly.pdbx_seq_one_letter_code
_entity_poly.pdbx_strand_id
1 'polypeptide(L)'
;VRIDPEDPTCKEGLEKGYFCKKADGTPFVAAVWPGKAYFADFLRPEVREWFGKKYKVLTDCGIEGFWNDMNEPALFYSPERLNTFFAEMARLSRQDNIEQAEFFNKVVGGAMGLMNSPEDYASFYHEAHGQIIRHDRVHNLYGGCMTRAAGEAFATLRPGRRMLLYSRSSIIGSHRYGGIW
;
A
#
# COMPACT_ATOMS: atom_id res chain seq x y z
N VAL A 1 6.47 -2.72 0.39
CA VAL A 1 7.71 -3.55 0.41
C VAL A 1 7.32 -5.01 0.54
N ARG A 2 7.74 -5.85 -0.39
CA ARG A 2 7.48 -7.31 -0.33
C ARG A 2 8.03 -7.88 0.97
N ILE A 3 7.30 -8.82 1.57
CA ILE A 3 7.78 -9.54 2.76
C ILE A 3 8.86 -10.53 2.31
N ASP A 4 10.09 -10.23 2.65
CA ASP A 4 11.26 -11.05 2.37
C ASP A 4 12.27 -10.88 3.53
N PRO A 5 12.48 -11.93 4.35
CA PRO A 5 13.41 -11.85 5.47
C PRO A 5 14.86 -11.57 5.05
N GLU A 6 15.23 -11.82 3.80
CA GLU A 6 16.58 -11.57 3.32
C GLU A 6 16.74 -10.19 2.64
N ASP A 7 15.63 -9.52 2.29
CA ASP A 7 15.66 -8.19 1.69
C ASP A 7 16.09 -7.12 2.70
N PRO A 8 17.19 -6.37 2.45
CA PRO A 8 17.68 -5.34 3.38
C PRO A 8 16.68 -4.21 3.61
N THR A 9 15.83 -3.90 2.61
CA THR A 9 14.81 -2.86 2.74
C THR A 9 13.69 -3.31 3.66
N CYS A 10 13.30 -4.58 3.57
CA CYS A 10 12.31 -5.17 4.46
C CYS A 10 12.83 -5.20 5.92
N LYS A 11 14.05 -5.68 6.14
CA LYS A 11 14.71 -5.69 7.45
C LYS A 11 14.77 -4.28 8.07
N GLU A 12 15.32 -3.33 7.33
CA GLU A 12 15.47 -1.95 7.81
C GLU A 12 14.11 -1.31 8.15
N GLY A 13 13.10 -1.52 7.30
CA GLY A 13 11.77 -0.98 7.52
C GLY A 13 11.10 -1.55 8.78
N LEU A 14 11.31 -2.83 9.09
CA LEU A 14 10.83 -3.47 10.31
C LEU A 14 11.56 -2.95 11.56
N GLU A 15 12.89 -2.92 11.53
CA GLU A 15 13.73 -2.47 12.65
C GLU A 15 13.42 -1.03 13.06
N LYS A 16 13.21 -0.15 12.05
CA LYS A 16 12.90 1.27 12.28
C LYS A 16 11.40 1.55 12.47
N GLY A 17 10.54 0.53 12.36
CA GLY A 17 9.10 0.69 12.49
C GLY A 17 8.50 1.62 11.44
N TYR A 18 8.95 1.52 10.19
CA TYR A 18 8.56 2.40 9.08
C TYR A 18 7.30 1.97 8.34
N PHE A 19 6.71 0.86 8.74
CA PHE A 19 5.50 0.35 8.12
C PHE A 19 4.24 0.74 8.90
N CYS A 20 3.14 0.91 8.18
CA CYS A 20 1.81 1.07 8.76
C CYS A 20 1.52 -0.09 9.71
N LYS A 21 0.79 0.17 10.79
CA LYS A 21 0.55 -0.79 11.86
C LYS A 21 -0.93 -1.08 12.00
N LYS A 22 -1.24 -2.28 12.47
CA LYS A 22 -2.58 -2.62 12.98
C LYS A 22 -2.77 -2.02 14.37
N ALA A 23 -4.01 -2.12 14.91
CA ALA A 23 -4.35 -1.61 16.24
C ALA A 23 -3.52 -2.26 17.38
N ASP A 24 -3.03 -3.47 17.17
CA ASP A 24 -2.17 -4.20 18.12
C ASP A 24 -0.69 -3.79 18.04
N GLY A 25 -0.35 -2.82 17.18
CA GLY A 25 1.02 -2.34 16.96
C GLY A 25 1.85 -3.20 16.01
N THR A 26 1.34 -4.33 15.54
CA THR A 26 2.05 -5.17 14.56
C THR A 26 1.97 -4.55 13.16
N PRO A 27 2.98 -4.78 12.28
CA PRO A 27 2.93 -4.28 10.93
C PRO A 27 1.71 -4.80 10.15
N PHE A 28 1.04 -3.92 9.42
CA PHE A 28 -0.05 -4.29 8.54
C PHE A 28 0.47 -5.05 7.32
N VAL A 29 -0.23 -6.12 6.96
CA VAL A 29 0.10 -6.99 5.82
C VAL A 29 -1.12 -7.14 4.93
N ALA A 30 -0.94 -6.95 3.63
CA ALA A 30 -1.92 -7.33 2.63
C ALA A 30 -1.25 -7.90 1.37
N ALA A 31 -2.02 -8.60 0.56
CA ALA A 31 -1.55 -9.11 -0.72
C ALA A 31 -1.62 -8.02 -1.79
N VAL A 32 -0.61 -8.00 -2.62
CA VAL A 32 -0.47 -7.21 -3.85
C VAL A 32 0.09 -8.10 -4.95
N TRP A 33 0.34 -7.60 -6.17
CA TRP A 33 0.83 -8.43 -7.28
C TRP A 33 2.04 -9.33 -6.94
N PRO A 34 3.10 -8.86 -6.29
CA PRO A 34 4.25 -9.72 -5.95
C PRO A 34 4.01 -10.60 -4.70
N GLY A 35 2.80 -10.68 -4.16
CA GLY A 35 2.45 -11.43 -2.96
C GLY A 35 2.22 -10.54 -1.75
N LYS A 36 2.45 -11.07 -0.54
CA LYS A 36 2.27 -10.31 0.70
C LYS A 36 3.32 -9.21 0.84
N ALA A 37 2.88 -8.05 1.31
CA ALA A 37 3.72 -6.86 1.46
C ALA A 37 3.42 -6.10 2.75
N TYR A 38 4.42 -5.38 3.24
CA TYR A 38 4.28 -4.28 4.19
C TYR A 38 4.09 -2.95 3.45
N PHE A 39 3.37 -2.03 4.07
CA PHE A 39 3.04 -0.72 3.52
C PHE A 39 3.80 0.36 4.28
N ALA A 40 4.64 1.12 3.57
CA ALA A 40 5.41 2.20 4.19
C ALA A 40 4.48 3.32 4.66
N ASP A 41 4.74 3.86 5.85
CA ASP A 41 3.96 4.97 6.40
C ASP A 41 4.42 6.31 5.81
N PHE A 42 3.99 6.60 4.58
CA PHE A 42 4.39 7.81 3.86
C PHE A 42 3.91 9.13 4.49
N LEU A 43 3.05 9.10 5.50
CA LEU A 43 2.68 10.31 6.23
C LEU A 43 3.85 10.85 7.08
N ARG A 44 4.79 9.97 7.43
CA ARG A 44 6.00 10.30 8.19
C ARG A 44 7.10 10.84 7.27
N PRO A 45 7.68 12.02 7.56
CA PRO A 45 8.76 12.60 6.74
C PRO A 45 9.99 11.69 6.60
N GLU A 46 10.42 11.07 7.70
CA GLU A 46 11.58 10.18 7.72
C GLU A 46 11.36 8.90 6.89
N VAL A 47 10.12 8.41 6.82
CA VAL A 47 9.78 7.26 5.99
C VAL A 47 9.80 7.64 4.50
N ARG A 48 9.32 8.85 4.16
CA ARG A 48 9.44 9.36 2.78
C ARG A 48 10.90 9.50 2.36
N GLU A 49 11.75 10.06 3.22
CA GLU A 49 13.18 10.17 2.96
C GLU A 49 13.84 8.81 2.78
N TRP A 50 13.56 7.89 3.69
CA TRP A 50 14.07 6.51 3.62
C TRP A 50 13.66 5.81 2.32
N PHE A 51 12.36 5.83 1.97
CA PHE A 51 11.86 5.20 0.77
C PHE A 51 12.39 5.87 -0.50
N GLY A 52 12.44 7.19 -0.51
CA GLY A 52 12.99 7.96 -1.61
C GLY A 52 14.45 7.60 -1.93
N LYS A 53 15.28 7.35 -0.91
CA LYS A 53 16.67 6.89 -1.11
C LYS A 53 16.77 5.54 -1.82
N LYS A 54 15.75 4.69 -1.77
CA LYS A 54 15.76 3.38 -2.45
C LYS A 54 15.72 3.52 -3.98
N TYR A 55 15.22 4.63 -4.51
CA TYR A 55 15.29 4.91 -5.96
C TYR A 55 16.73 5.02 -6.49
N LYS A 56 17.71 5.23 -5.60
CA LYS A 56 19.12 5.34 -5.98
C LYS A 56 19.61 4.15 -6.81
N VAL A 57 19.21 2.94 -6.45
CA VAL A 57 19.59 1.72 -7.19
C VAL A 57 19.19 1.81 -8.67
N LEU A 58 18.01 2.32 -8.95
CA LEU A 58 17.50 2.46 -10.31
C LEU A 58 18.11 3.67 -11.04
N THR A 59 18.23 4.79 -10.36
CA THR A 59 18.82 6.00 -10.96
C THR A 59 20.31 5.82 -11.27
N ASP A 60 21.04 5.05 -10.48
CA ASP A 60 22.45 4.72 -10.76
C ASP A 60 22.60 3.83 -11.99
N CYS A 61 21.58 3.03 -12.32
CA CYS A 61 21.50 2.27 -13.58
C CYS A 61 21.08 3.14 -14.78
N GLY A 62 20.88 4.44 -14.60
CA GLY A 62 20.49 5.36 -15.67
C GLY A 62 18.98 5.43 -15.95
N ILE A 63 18.14 4.87 -15.08
CA ILE A 63 16.69 4.97 -15.21
C ILE A 63 16.26 6.39 -14.82
N GLU A 64 15.52 7.07 -15.72
CA GLU A 64 15.06 8.45 -15.56
C GLU A 64 13.53 8.59 -15.60
N GLY A 65 12.80 7.48 -15.78
CA GLY A 65 11.33 7.43 -15.80
C GLY A 65 10.78 6.42 -14.81
N PHE A 66 9.78 6.84 -14.02
CA PHE A 66 9.18 6.05 -12.96
C PHE A 66 7.66 6.14 -13.01
N TRP A 67 7.02 5.05 -12.66
CA TRP A 67 5.58 4.92 -12.62
C TRP A 67 5.14 4.37 -11.26
N ASN A 68 4.46 5.20 -10.47
CA ASN A 68 3.82 4.81 -9.22
C ASN A 68 2.39 4.34 -9.53
N ASP A 69 2.24 3.05 -9.77
CA ASP A 69 0.95 2.43 -9.98
C ASP A 69 0.43 1.77 -8.69
N MET A 70 -0.88 1.65 -8.59
CA MET A 70 -1.60 0.99 -7.50
C MET A 70 -1.25 1.54 -6.10
N ASN A 71 -0.97 2.81 -6.03
CA ASN A 71 -0.45 3.49 -4.84
C ASN A 71 -1.52 4.23 -4.02
N GLU A 72 -2.77 3.77 -4.04
CA GLU A 72 -3.87 4.25 -3.18
C GLU A 72 -3.69 3.90 -1.68
N PRO A 73 -3.25 2.73 -1.21
CA PRO A 73 -2.73 1.54 -1.88
C PRO A 73 -3.84 0.60 -2.38
N ALA A 74 -3.65 -0.01 -3.54
CA ALA A 74 -4.53 -1.09 -3.97
C ALA A 74 -4.16 -2.39 -3.25
N LEU A 75 -5.15 -3.00 -2.61
CA LEU A 75 -5.02 -4.22 -1.83
C LEU A 75 -5.84 -5.33 -2.50
N PHE A 76 -5.29 -6.54 -2.60
CA PHE A 76 -6.07 -7.69 -3.05
C PHE A 76 -6.86 -8.29 -1.91
N TYR A 77 -6.22 -8.47 -0.76
CA TYR A 77 -6.84 -8.93 0.49
C TYR A 77 -5.85 -8.80 1.64
N SER A 78 -6.35 -8.61 2.85
CA SER A 78 -5.60 -8.92 4.07
C SER A 78 -5.76 -10.40 4.42
N PRO A 79 -4.82 -11.01 5.17
CA PRO A 79 -4.98 -12.37 5.67
C PRO A 79 -6.27 -12.56 6.48
N GLU A 80 -6.65 -11.58 7.25
CA GLU A 80 -7.86 -11.57 8.08
C GLU A 80 -9.13 -11.64 7.22
N ARG A 81 -9.23 -10.81 6.17
CA ARG A 81 -10.37 -10.82 5.23
C ARG A 81 -10.45 -12.12 4.45
N LEU A 82 -9.31 -12.63 3.98
CA LEU A 82 -9.28 -13.90 3.26
C LEU A 82 -9.75 -15.06 4.15
N ASN A 83 -9.33 -15.10 5.41
CA ASN A 83 -9.79 -16.11 6.36
C ASN A 83 -11.29 -16.01 6.63
N THR A 84 -11.82 -14.79 6.76
CA THR A 84 -13.27 -14.56 6.92
C THR A 84 -14.05 -15.07 5.70
N PHE A 85 -13.56 -14.78 4.50
CA PHE A 85 -14.15 -15.30 3.25
C PHE A 85 -14.16 -16.81 3.21
N PHE A 86 -13.04 -17.48 3.52
CA PHE A 86 -12.99 -18.95 3.53
C PHE A 86 -13.89 -19.56 4.62
N ALA A 87 -14.01 -18.93 5.79
CA ALA A 87 -14.93 -19.38 6.83
C ALA A 87 -16.39 -19.31 6.36
N GLU A 88 -16.78 -18.24 5.65
CA GLU A 88 -18.11 -18.13 5.05
C GLU A 88 -18.32 -19.17 3.95
N MET A 89 -17.33 -19.44 3.10
CA MET A 89 -17.42 -20.49 2.08
C MET A 89 -17.56 -21.88 2.72
N ALA A 90 -16.83 -22.16 3.78
CA ALA A 90 -16.96 -23.41 4.53
C ALA A 90 -18.34 -23.56 5.21
N ARG A 91 -18.94 -22.43 5.64
CA ARG A 91 -20.31 -22.42 6.16
C ARG A 91 -21.33 -22.75 5.05
N LEU A 92 -21.20 -22.10 3.90
CA LEU A 92 -22.08 -22.30 2.75
C LEU A 92 -22.01 -23.74 2.23
N SER A 93 -20.81 -24.35 2.17
CA SER A 93 -20.62 -25.71 1.67
C SER A 93 -21.35 -26.80 2.50
N ARG A 94 -21.84 -26.46 3.70
CA ARG A 94 -22.60 -27.38 4.57
C ARG A 94 -24.10 -27.24 4.38
N GLN A 95 -24.56 -26.34 3.53
CA GLN A 95 -25.99 -26.19 3.22
C GLN A 95 -26.41 -27.28 2.20
N ASP A 96 -27.53 -27.92 2.42
CA ASP A 96 -28.05 -28.94 1.52
C ASP A 96 -28.48 -28.36 0.16
N ASN A 97 -28.87 -27.10 0.15
CA ASN A 97 -29.26 -26.39 -1.06
C ASN A 97 -28.86 -24.90 -0.96
N ILE A 98 -28.28 -24.36 -2.01
CA ILE A 98 -27.95 -22.96 -2.15
C ILE A 98 -28.62 -22.43 -3.41
N GLU A 99 -29.48 -21.43 -3.27
CA GLU A 99 -30.05 -20.76 -4.42
C GLU A 99 -28.98 -20.08 -5.28
N GLN A 100 -29.20 -20.07 -6.59
CA GLN A 100 -28.25 -19.49 -7.55
C GLN A 100 -27.91 -18.04 -7.23
N ALA A 101 -28.90 -17.23 -6.86
CA ALA A 101 -28.69 -15.81 -6.49
C ALA A 101 -27.84 -15.69 -5.21
N GLU A 102 -28.05 -16.54 -4.23
CA GLU A 102 -27.26 -16.59 -3.01
C GLU A 102 -25.82 -17.02 -3.30
N PHE A 103 -25.63 -18.03 -4.13
CA PHE A 103 -24.32 -18.47 -4.58
C PHE A 103 -23.53 -17.31 -5.23
N PHE A 104 -24.12 -16.64 -6.22
CA PHE A 104 -23.44 -15.53 -6.89
C PHE A 104 -23.12 -14.36 -5.93
N ASN A 105 -24.05 -13.98 -5.06
CA ASN A 105 -23.83 -12.88 -4.13
C ASN A 105 -22.75 -13.20 -3.09
N LYS A 106 -22.75 -14.39 -2.53
CA LYS A 106 -21.82 -14.78 -1.45
C LYS A 106 -20.48 -15.24 -1.97
N VAL A 107 -20.44 -16.04 -3.04
CA VAL A 107 -19.19 -16.59 -3.59
C VAL A 107 -18.52 -15.57 -4.50
N VAL A 108 -19.18 -15.17 -5.56
CA VAL A 108 -18.60 -14.25 -6.54
C VAL A 108 -18.48 -12.84 -5.98
N GLY A 109 -19.56 -12.30 -5.40
CA GLY A 109 -19.57 -10.98 -4.77
C GLY A 109 -18.61 -10.91 -3.58
N GLY A 110 -18.56 -11.96 -2.76
CA GLY A 110 -17.60 -12.05 -1.65
C GLY A 110 -16.15 -12.08 -2.11
N ALA A 111 -15.83 -12.84 -3.15
CA ALA A 111 -14.48 -12.87 -3.73
C ALA A 111 -14.08 -11.52 -4.34
N MET A 112 -14.97 -10.88 -5.07
CA MET A 112 -14.75 -9.53 -5.61
C MET A 112 -14.61 -8.48 -4.52
N GLY A 113 -15.36 -8.60 -3.41
CA GLY A 113 -15.31 -7.71 -2.25
C GLY A 113 -14.05 -7.84 -1.38
N LEU A 114 -13.16 -8.78 -1.66
CA LEU A 114 -11.86 -8.84 -1.02
C LEU A 114 -10.94 -7.69 -1.47
N MET A 115 -11.07 -7.28 -2.73
CA MET A 115 -10.19 -6.25 -3.28
C MET A 115 -10.59 -4.85 -2.79
N ASN A 116 -9.60 -4.11 -2.30
CA ASN A 116 -9.77 -2.73 -1.85
C ASN A 116 -10.92 -2.57 -0.84
N SER A 117 -11.09 -3.53 0.07
CA SER A 117 -12.20 -3.51 0.99
C SER A 117 -12.12 -2.34 1.98
N PRO A 118 -13.24 -1.66 2.27
CA PRO A 118 -13.27 -0.60 3.28
C PRO A 118 -12.83 -1.08 4.67
N GLU A 119 -13.08 -2.36 4.99
CA GLU A 119 -12.67 -2.97 6.24
C GLU A 119 -11.15 -3.09 6.34
N ASP A 120 -10.48 -3.46 5.25
CA ASP A 120 -9.01 -3.49 5.22
C ASP A 120 -8.44 -2.09 5.39
N TYR A 121 -8.99 -1.08 4.70
CA TYR A 121 -8.57 0.31 4.88
C TYR A 121 -8.83 0.86 6.29
N ALA A 122 -9.84 0.35 6.99
CA ALA A 122 -10.12 0.71 8.37
C ALA A 122 -9.27 -0.07 9.40
N SER A 123 -8.47 -1.05 8.97
CA SER A 123 -7.75 -1.97 9.86
C SER A 123 -6.32 -1.55 10.18
N PHE A 124 -5.77 -0.55 9.50
CA PHE A 124 -4.41 -0.09 9.73
C PHE A 124 -4.28 1.41 9.91
N TYR A 125 -3.17 1.82 10.46
CA TYR A 125 -2.95 3.16 11.00
C TYR A 125 -1.62 3.72 10.55
N HIS A 126 -1.59 5.04 10.49
CA HIS A 126 -0.43 5.89 10.25
C HIS A 126 -0.05 6.65 11.51
N GLU A 127 1.22 7.02 11.59
CA GLU A 127 1.70 7.93 12.62
C GLU A 127 2.07 9.27 11.96
N ALA A 128 1.42 10.36 12.35
CA ALA A 128 1.71 11.69 11.85
C ALA A 128 1.57 12.72 12.95
N HIS A 129 2.59 13.57 13.11
CA HIS A 129 2.59 14.67 14.11
C HIS A 129 2.25 14.21 15.54
N GLY A 130 2.74 13.01 15.93
CA GLY A 130 2.47 12.42 17.24
C GLY A 130 1.04 11.88 17.41
N GLN A 131 0.27 11.78 16.34
CA GLN A 131 -1.08 11.21 16.33
C GLN A 131 -1.10 9.89 15.56
N ILE A 132 -1.92 8.97 16.04
CA ILE A 132 -2.25 7.72 15.33
C ILE A 132 -3.54 7.94 14.55
N ILE A 133 -3.48 7.82 13.24
CA ILE A 133 -4.58 8.12 12.34
C ILE A 133 -4.93 6.87 11.54
N ARG A 134 -6.18 6.45 11.56
CA ARG A 134 -6.65 5.32 10.77
C ARG A 134 -6.60 5.64 9.28
N HIS A 135 -6.16 4.67 8.46
CA HIS A 135 -5.89 4.88 7.04
C HIS A 135 -7.10 5.41 6.25
N ASP A 136 -8.30 4.90 6.51
CA ASP A 136 -9.52 5.34 5.82
C ASP A 136 -9.81 6.86 5.98
N ARG A 137 -9.25 7.50 7.01
CA ARG A 137 -9.35 8.95 7.24
C ARG A 137 -8.35 9.76 6.42
N VAL A 138 -7.30 9.13 5.95
CA VAL A 138 -6.18 9.76 5.23
C VAL A 138 -5.85 9.03 3.92
N HIS A 139 -6.73 8.14 3.48
CA HIS A 139 -6.56 7.32 2.29
C HIS A 139 -6.11 8.13 1.07
N ASN A 140 -6.75 9.27 0.81
CA ASN A 140 -6.41 10.14 -0.31
C ASN A 140 -4.99 10.74 -0.25
N LEU A 141 -4.37 10.78 0.94
CA LEU A 141 -3.02 11.33 1.10
C LEU A 141 -1.93 10.34 0.74
N TYR A 142 -2.21 9.04 0.83
CA TYR A 142 -1.18 8.00 0.75
C TYR A 142 -0.39 8.04 -0.56
N GLY A 143 -1.06 7.97 -1.70
CA GLY A 143 -0.42 8.02 -3.02
C GLY A 143 0.28 9.35 -3.29
N GLY A 144 -0.32 10.47 -2.86
CA GLY A 144 0.31 11.80 -2.95
C GLY A 144 1.59 11.88 -2.13
N CYS A 145 1.62 11.32 -0.91
CA CYS A 145 2.80 11.25 -0.07
C CYS A 145 3.89 10.31 -0.64
N MET A 146 3.50 9.20 -1.29
CA MET A 146 4.45 8.33 -2.01
C MET A 146 5.07 9.08 -3.20
N THR A 147 4.26 9.79 -3.98
CA THR A 147 4.73 10.62 -5.10
C THR A 147 5.69 11.71 -4.62
N ARG A 148 5.36 12.35 -3.49
CA ARG A 148 6.23 13.31 -2.84
C ARG A 148 7.57 12.71 -2.43
N ALA A 149 7.57 11.50 -1.85
CA ALA A 149 8.79 10.79 -1.45
C ALA A 149 9.74 10.59 -2.65
N ALA A 150 9.21 10.19 -3.80
CA ALA A 150 9.98 10.02 -5.03
C ALA A 150 10.49 11.37 -5.58
N GLY A 151 9.61 12.37 -5.71
CA GLY A 151 9.96 13.68 -6.26
C GLY A 151 11.01 14.42 -5.43
N GLU A 152 10.88 14.41 -4.10
CA GLU A 152 11.89 14.99 -3.19
C GLU A 152 13.24 14.26 -3.28
N ALA A 153 13.22 12.92 -3.41
CA ALA A 153 14.44 12.14 -3.55
C ALA A 153 15.15 12.43 -4.87
N PHE A 154 14.44 12.55 -5.98
CA PHE A 154 15.05 12.82 -7.28
C PHE A 154 15.80 14.16 -7.31
N ALA A 155 15.29 15.19 -6.62
CA ALA A 155 15.99 16.47 -6.50
C ALA A 155 17.37 16.32 -5.83
N THR A 156 17.51 15.35 -4.93
CA THR A 156 18.76 15.06 -4.22
C THR A 156 19.64 14.06 -4.98
N LEU A 157 19.03 13.01 -5.53
CA LEU A 157 19.77 11.91 -6.20
C LEU A 157 20.32 12.35 -7.56
N ARG A 158 19.63 13.24 -8.25
CA ARG A 158 19.99 13.74 -9.60
C ARG A 158 19.83 15.28 -9.70
N PRO A 159 20.63 16.06 -8.96
CA PRO A 159 20.49 17.52 -8.95
C PRO A 159 20.65 18.08 -10.37
N GLY A 160 19.77 19.00 -10.73
CA GLY A 160 19.75 19.63 -12.05
C GLY A 160 19.14 18.80 -13.16
N ARG A 161 18.70 17.56 -12.88
CA ARG A 161 17.97 16.70 -13.83
C ARG A 161 16.49 16.62 -13.52
N ARG A 162 15.66 16.68 -14.55
CA ARG A 162 14.23 16.42 -14.44
C ARG A 162 13.97 14.94 -14.65
N MET A 163 13.54 14.24 -13.59
CA MET A 163 13.12 12.85 -13.66
C MET A 163 11.64 12.78 -14.02
N LEU A 164 11.26 11.85 -14.89
CA LEU A 164 9.87 11.60 -15.21
C LEU A 164 9.24 10.73 -14.12
N LEU A 165 8.15 11.20 -13.53
CA LEU A 165 7.39 10.47 -12.52
C LEU A 165 5.90 10.57 -12.86
N TYR A 166 5.23 9.42 -12.98
CA TYR A 166 3.78 9.32 -13.09
C TYR A 166 3.18 8.64 -11.85
N SER A 167 2.03 9.10 -11.40
CA SER A 167 1.30 8.50 -10.29
C SER A 167 -0.16 8.32 -10.63
N ARG A 168 -0.70 7.13 -10.33
CA ARG A 168 -2.14 6.85 -10.48
C ARG A 168 -2.93 7.56 -9.39
N SER A 169 -2.55 7.37 -8.13
CA SER A 169 -3.21 8.03 -7.02
C SER A 169 -2.56 9.38 -6.72
N SER A 170 -3.37 10.40 -6.55
CA SER A 170 -2.91 11.77 -6.36
C SER A 170 -3.91 12.62 -5.58
N ILE A 171 -3.44 13.77 -5.12
CA ILE A 171 -4.25 14.83 -4.51
C ILE A 171 -3.90 16.17 -5.16
N ILE A 172 -4.69 17.20 -4.87
CA ILE A 172 -4.36 18.58 -5.24
C ILE A 172 -2.98 18.92 -4.71
N GLY A 173 -2.08 19.36 -5.61
CA GLY A 173 -0.69 19.68 -5.28
C GLY A 173 0.32 18.59 -5.63
N SER A 174 -0.09 17.36 -5.96
CA SER A 174 0.83 16.28 -6.37
C SER A 174 1.64 16.62 -7.63
N HIS A 175 1.12 17.49 -8.49
CA HIS A 175 1.82 17.98 -9.70
C HIS A 175 3.18 18.64 -9.41
N ARG A 176 3.45 19.04 -8.16
CA ARG A 176 4.77 19.55 -7.73
C ARG A 176 5.84 18.47 -7.78
N TYR A 177 5.46 17.23 -7.67
CA TYR A 177 6.36 16.09 -7.52
C TYR A 177 6.34 15.14 -8.72
N GLY A 178 5.22 15.04 -9.44
CA GLY A 178 5.08 14.15 -10.58
C GLY A 178 3.84 14.43 -11.40
N GLY A 179 3.77 13.81 -12.58
CA GLY A 179 2.58 13.77 -13.42
C GLY A 179 1.50 12.87 -12.82
N ILE A 180 0.29 13.08 -13.26
CA ILE A 180 -0.91 12.34 -12.87
C ILE A 180 -1.50 11.72 -14.13
N TRP A 181 -2.01 10.52 -14.00
CA TRP A 181 -2.68 9.83 -15.11
C TRP A 181 -3.97 9.16 -14.65
#